data_9ae8d2b17de9fd338bd3114cbd566e1c
#
_entry.id   9ae8d2b17de9fd338bd3114cbd566e1c
#
_cell.length_a   1.000
_cell.length_b   1.000
_cell.length_c   1.000
_cell.angle_alpha   90.00
_cell.angle_beta   90.00
_cell.angle_gamma   90.00
#
_symmetry.space_group_name_H-M   'P 1'
#
loop_
_entity.id
_entity.type
_entity.pdbx_description
1 polymer ?
#
loop_
_entity_poly.entity_id
_entity_poly.type
_entity_poly.pdbx_seq_one_letter_code
_entity_poly.pdbx_strand_id
1 'polypeptide(L)'
;MSTRAHDHRQRGRAGCAGALIGAVFGGAAIAAEPLAMTYDSPNNSLQANKPANGAAPPATAAPADANAEFSPQAAASRFPSERATFALSRETWHSDPEILWPGFLSGMRGFEHFYEPVGNPLYFESPFVNTSLRLLYLGHDFPNDSQLGGGNVNVYAAQIRVALTDRLAFIATKDGWSDLNASALPGAEGWNDFAIGAKYAIIADEASDFVLTGGMRWELSNGDQDILQGDSQELSPFLSFAKGYDRFHILGNVTGRIPTDQDRGNNILSWDLHFDYEIAPETLPGFAPMVEFHGLHYLSDAEHLPLSVGGYDYTNLGSFDVSGSSVIAMGLGFRWKLTPHASVGTTWAFPLTDPDNDIMGNRVTVDFMLSW
;
A
#
# COMPACT_ATOMS: atom_id res chain seq x y z
N MET A 1 11.67 15.45 -64.37
CA MET A 1 11.46 16.57 -63.46
C MET A 1 9.99 16.64 -63.18
N SER A 2 9.53 16.13 -62.07
CA SER A 2 8.17 16.30 -61.55
C SER A 2 8.22 16.02 -60.03
N THR A 3 8.18 17.05 -59.26
CA THR A 3 8.13 17.06 -57.81
C THR A 3 6.70 16.80 -57.36
N ARG A 4 6.46 15.70 -56.64
CA ARG A 4 5.22 15.47 -55.91
C ARG A 4 5.38 15.96 -54.50
N ALA A 5 4.60 17.00 -54.12
CA ALA A 5 4.39 17.43 -52.77
C ALA A 5 3.48 16.45 -52.01
N HIS A 6 3.90 15.99 -50.86
CA HIS A 6 3.05 15.26 -49.92
C HIS A 6 2.42 16.26 -48.95
N ASP A 7 1.11 16.29 -49.02
CA ASP A 7 0.23 17.07 -48.14
C ASP A 7 -0.05 16.24 -46.87
N HIS A 8 0.56 16.60 -45.74
CA HIS A 8 0.27 16.05 -44.43
C HIS A 8 -0.88 16.85 -43.79
N ARG A 9 -2.09 16.33 -43.88
CA ARG A 9 -3.24 16.80 -43.08
C ARG A 9 -3.03 16.38 -41.61
N GLN A 10 -2.64 17.34 -40.78
CA GLN A 10 -2.82 17.29 -39.33
C GLN A 10 -4.31 17.24 -39.00
N ARG A 11 -4.81 16.12 -38.54
CA ARG A 11 -6.10 16.02 -37.84
C ARG A 11 -5.85 16.17 -36.36
N GLY A 12 -6.19 17.35 -35.82
CA GLY A 12 -6.25 17.59 -34.39
C GLY A 12 -7.22 16.65 -33.70
N ARG A 13 -6.74 15.91 -32.73
CA ARG A 13 -7.55 15.23 -31.70
C ARG A 13 -7.30 15.95 -30.37
N ALA A 14 -8.07 17.01 -30.15
CA ALA A 14 -8.29 17.55 -28.82
C ALA A 14 -9.58 16.93 -28.26
N GLY A 15 -9.53 16.35 -27.10
CA GLY A 15 -10.72 16.02 -26.34
C GLY A 15 -10.85 14.56 -25.93
N CYS A 16 -10.27 14.16 -24.78
CA CYS A 16 -10.76 13.08 -23.92
C CYS A 16 -10.12 13.08 -22.51
N ALA A 17 -9.48 14.17 -22.08
CA ALA A 17 -8.91 14.23 -20.72
C ALA A 17 -9.96 14.50 -19.61
N GLY A 18 -11.21 14.78 -19.95
CA GLY A 18 -12.25 15.18 -18.99
C GLY A 18 -13.15 14.04 -18.46
N ALA A 19 -13.14 12.87 -19.07
CA ALA A 19 -14.11 11.82 -18.77
C ALA A 19 -13.64 10.75 -17.76
N LEU A 20 -12.35 10.67 -17.46
CA LEU A 20 -11.81 9.58 -16.61
C LEU A 20 -11.88 9.86 -15.10
N ILE A 21 -11.97 11.11 -14.69
CA ILE A 21 -12.06 11.47 -13.25
C ILE A 21 -13.42 11.09 -12.64
N GLY A 22 -14.46 10.96 -13.44
CA GLY A 22 -15.79 10.56 -12.98
C GLY A 22 -15.99 9.04 -12.81
N ALA A 23 -15.15 8.21 -13.40
CA ALA A 23 -15.32 6.75 -13.39
C ALA A 23 -14.67 6.05 -12.19
N VAL A 24 -13.73 6.68 -11.51
CA VAL A 24 -13.06 6.09 -10.32
C VAL A 24 -13.96 6.16 -9.08
N PHE A 25 -14.95 7.06 -9.06
CA PHE A 25 -15.89 7.23 -7.93
C PHE A 25 -17.33 6.80 -8.24
N GLY A 26 -17.62 6.35 -9.46
CA GLY A 26 -18.92 5.81 -9.84
C GLY A 26 -18.95 4.30 -9.62
N GLY A 27 -19.62 3.86 -8.53
CA GLY A 27 -19.74 2.45 -8.16
C GLY A 27 -20.25 1.58 -9.32
N ALA A 28 -19.40 0.69 -9.83
CA ALA A 28 -19.82 -0.42 -10.64
C ALA A 28 -20.56 -1.43 -9.74
N ALA A 29 -21.88 -1.42 -9.77
CA ALA A 29 -22.69 -2.50 -9.24
C ALA A 29 -22.47 -3.72 -10.15
N ILE A 30 -21.57 -4.61 -9.75
CA ILE A 30 -21.43 -5.93 -10.36
C ILE A 30 -22.62 -6.74 -9.86
N ALA A 31 -23.60 -6.99 -10.71
CA ALA A 31 -24.66 -7.97 -10.49
C ALA A 31 -24.02 -9.37 -10.46
N ALA A 32 -23.77 -9.88 -9.26
CA ALA A 32 -23.43 -11.28 -9.07
C ALA A 32 -24.71 -12.10 -9.13
N GLU A 33 -24.85 -12.93 -10.17
CA GLU A 33 -25.87 -13.98 -10.18
C GLU A 33 -25.51 -15.03 -9.11
N PRO A 34 -26.48 -15.50 -8.32
CA PRO A 34 -26.22 -16.51 -7.30
C PRO A 34 -26.04 -17.88 -7.97
N LEU A 35 -24.83 -18.43 -7.88
CA LEU A 35 -24.57 -19.85 -8.16
C LEU A 35 -25.27 -20.69 -7.09
N ALA A 36 -26.42 -21.29 -7.46
CA ALA A 36 -27.12 -22.27 -6.65
C ALA A 36 -26.29 -23.58 -6.64
N MET A 37 -25.55 -23.83 -5.58
CA MET A 37 -25.06 -25.18 -5.29
C MET A 37 -26.14 -25.96 -4.59
N THR A 38 -26.71 -26.95 -5.28
CA THR A 38 -27.54 -27.97 -4.68
C THR A 38 -26.64 -29.01 -4.00
N TYR A 39 -26.72 -29.05 -2.67
CA TYR A 39 -26.08 -30.08 -1.87
C TYR A 39 -27.08 -31.18 -1.57
N ASP A 40 -26.88 -32.37 -2.16
CA ASP A 40 -27.64 -33.56 -1.81
C ASP A 40 -27.13 -34.13 -0.50
N SER A 41 -28.00 -34.17 0.51
CA SER A 41 -27.76 -34.87 1.77
C SER A 41 -28.20 -36.33 1.67
N PRO A 42 -27.37 -37.32 2.00
CA PRO A 42 -27.83 -38.66 2.23
C PRO A 42 -28.45 -38.81 3.65
N ASN A 43 -29.71 -39.27 3.68
CA ASN A 43 -30.41 -39.77 4.84
C ASN A 43 -29.57 -40.80 5.61
N ASN A 44 -29.44 -40.60 6.90
CA ASN A 44 -29.22 -41.76 7.80
C ASN A 44 -30.02 -41.56 9.11
N SER A 45 -31.09 -42.32 9.21
CA SER A 45 -31.92 -42.53 10.35
C SER A 45 -31.19 -43.45 11.34
N LEU A 46 -30.99 -43.03 12.59
CA LEU A 46 -30.80 -43.96 13.70
C LEU A 46 -31.55 -43.46 14.94
N GLN A 47 -32.30 -44.36 15.49
CA GLN A 47 -33.30 -44.31 16.51
C GLN A 47 -32.82 -43.83 17.88
N ALA A 48 -33.77 -43.25 18.59
CA ALA A 48 -33.75 -42.95 20.01
C ALA A 48 -33.61 -44.21 20.88
N ASN A 49 -32.79 -44.12 21.91
CA ASN A 49 -32.91 -44.95 23.11
C ASN A 49 -32.78 -44.06 24.34
N LYS A 50 -33.89 -44.05 25.11
CA LYS A 50 -34.02 -43.47 26.44
C LYS A 50 -33.81 -44.57 27.47
N PRO A 51 -33.09 -44.35 28.54
CA PRO A 51 -33.48 -44.91 29.83
C PRO A 51 -33.68 -43.86 30.92
N ALA A 52 -34.49 -44.27 31.84
CA ALA A 52 -35.09 -43.51 32.91
C ALA A 52 -34.25 -43.50 34.21
N ASN A 53 -34.61 -42.54 35.04
CA ASN A 53 -34.62 -42.50 36.49
C ASN A 53 -33.34 -42.44 37.30
N GLY A 54 -33.26 -41.38 38.10
CA GLY A 54 -32.90 -41.53 39.49
C GLY A 54 -32.04 -40.43 40.10
N ALA A 55 -32.64 -39.80 41.11
CA ALA A 55 -32.04 -39.06 42.22
C ALA A 55 -31.72 -37.57 42.06
N ALA A 56 -32.46 -36.78 42.79
CA ALA A 56 -32.21 -35.40 43.12
C ALA A 56 -31.08 -35.24 44.14
N PRO A 57 -30.24 -34.21 43.99
CA PRO A 57 -29.39 -33.72 45.06
C PRO A 57 -29.98 -32.44 45.70
N PRO A 58 -29.51 -32.06 46.89
CA PRO A 58 -30.14 -31.07 47.75
C PRO A 58 -29.87 -29.62 47.32
N ALA A 59 -30.80 -28.79 47.65
CA ALA A 59 -30.73 -27.33 47.53
C ALA A 59 -29.69 -26.76 48.50
N THR A 60 -28.91 -25.78 47.97
CA THR A 60 -28.58 -24.53 48.68
C THR A 60 -27.54 -23.71 47.88
N ALA A 61 -27.95 -22.60 47.40
CA ALA A 61 -27.31 -21.30 47.47
C ALA A 61 -28.09 -20.30 46.58
N ALA A 62 -28.49 -19.18 47.16
CA ALA A 62 -29.20 -18.10 46.52
C ALA A 62 -28.45 -17.49 45.34
N PRO A 63 -29.13 -17.06 44.27
CA PRO A 63 -28.50 -16.37 43.18
C PRO A 63 -28.08 -14.97 43.60
N ALA A 64 -26.79 -14.66 43.41
CA ALA A 64 -26.30 -13.31 43.45
C ALA A 64 -26.88 -12.50 42.29
N ASP A 65 -27.22 -11.25 42.56
CA ASP A 65 -27.90 -10.30 41.72
C ASP A 65 -27.37 -10.27 40.27
N ALA A 66 -28.22 -10.60 39.35
CA ALA A 66 -28.00 -10.54 37.90
C ALA A 66 -28.37 -9.17 37.31
N ASN A 67 -28.09 -8.08 38.01
CA ASN A 67 -28.32 -6.70 37.56
C ASN A 67 -27.08 -5.83 37.81
N ALA A 68 -25.89 -6.32 37.44
CA ALA A 68 -24.76 -5.43 37.23
C ALA A 68 -24.88 -4.86 35.82
N GLU A 69 -25.38 -3.62 35.71
CA GLU A 69 -25.36 -2.85 34.47
C GLU A 69 -23.92 -2.84 33.93
N PHE A 70 -23.75 -3.34 32.72
CA PHE A 70 -22.51 -3.31 32.00
C PHE A 70 -22.23 -1.86 31.58
N SER A 71 -21.51 -1.10 32.43
CA SER A 71 -21.07 0.24 32.12
C SER A 71 -19.82 0.17 31.25
N PRO A 72 -19.82 0.69 30.01
CA PRO A 72 -18.63 0.73 29.14
C PRO A 72 -17.44 1.48 29.77
N GLN A 73 -17.72 2.40 30.73
CA GLN A 73 -16.69 3.14 31.45
C GLN A 73 -15.90 2.30 32.46
N ALA A 74 -16.47 1.20 32.97
CA ALA A 74 -15.75 0.33 33.92
C ALA A 74 -14.75 -0.60 33.24
N ALA A 75 -14.89 -0.85 31.94
CA ALA A 75 -13.93 -1.64 31.16
C ALA A 75 -12.68 -0.81 30.78
N ALA A 76 -12.82 0.51 30.59
CA ALA A 76 -11.73 1.39 30.24
C ALA A 76 -10.73 1.66 31.40
N SER A 77 -11.11 1.39 32.65
CA SER A 77 -10.27 1.64 33.82
C SER A 77 -9.39 0.45 34.26
N ARG A 78 -9.50 -0.71 33.60
CA ARG A 78 -8.73 -1.92 33.97
C ARG A 78 -7.43 -2.11 33.21
N PHE A 79 -7.17 -1.31 32.20
CA PHE A 79 -5.89 -1.30 31.52
C PHE A 79 -5.23 0.05 31.79
N PRO A 80 -4.15 0.14 32.61
CA PRO A 80 -3.32 1.33 32.61
C PRO A 80 -2.82 1.50 31.19
N SER A 81 -3.27 2.57 30.55
CA SER A 81 -2.94 2.84 29.16
C SER A 81 -1.41 2.96 29.05
N GLU A 82 -0.77 1.95 28.46
CA GLU A 82 0.63 2.03 27.98
C GLU A 82 0.85 3.20 27.00
N ARG A 83 -0.22 3.83 26.54
CA ARG A 83 -0.22 5.15 25.90
C ARG A 83 0.56 6.21 26.69
N ALA A 84 0.71 6.06 28.01
CA ALA A 84 1.45 7.01 28.86
C ALA A 84 2.97 6.93 28.68
N THR A 85 3.55 5.80 28.31
CA THR A 85 5.00 5.65 28.17
C THR A 85 5.53 6.30 26.89
N PHE A 86 4.73 6.30 25.80
CA PHE A 86 5.07 7.04 24.59
C PHE A 86 4.83 8.56 24.70
N ALA A 87 3.98 8.99 25.64
CA ALA A 87 3.71 10.40 25.84
C ALA A 87 4.83 11.13 26.60
N LEU A 88 5.64 10.41 27.40
CA LEU A 88 6.69 11.04 28.23
C LEU A 88 7.91 11.53 27.43
N SER A 89 8.13 11.04 26.21
CA SER A 89 9.19 11.58 25.35
C SER A 89 8.78 12.86 24.59
N ARG A 90 7.52 13.28 24.74
CA ARG A 90 6.91 14.41 24.04
C ARG A 90 7.35 15.77 24.56
N GLU A 91 7.75 15.87 25.83
CA GLU A 91 7.97 17.16 26.50
C GLU A 91 9.33 17.81 26.24
N THR A 92 10.28 17.11 25.64
CA THR A 92 11.65 17.64 25.51
C THR A 92 11.98 18.29 24.17
N TRP A 93 11.06 18.27 23.19
CA TRP A 93 11.31 18.80 21.82
C TRP A 93 10.37 19.94 21.40
N HIS A 94 9.44 20.38 22.24
CA HIS A 94 8.54 21.46 21.91
C HIS A 94 8.87 22.72 22.71
N SER A 95 9.82 23.49 22.24
CA SER A 95 9.68 24.94 22.27
C SER A 95 8.80 25.29 21.07
N ASP A 96 7.47 25.16 21.23
CA ASP A 96 6.53 25.61 20.21
C ASP A 96 6.73 27.11 19.98
N PRO A 97 7.18 27.54 18.79
CA PRO A 97 6.79 28.85 18.35
C PRO A 97 5.25 28.79 18.25
N GLU A 98 4.53 29.79 18.65
CA GLU A 98 3.10 29.94 18.36
C GLU A 98 2.94 29.92 16.84
N ILE A 99 2.76 28.73 16.26
CA ILE A 99 2.85 28.47 14.85
C ILE A 99 1.49 28.79 14.25
N LEU A 100 1.49 29.60 13.23
CA LEU A 100 0.35 29.96 12.40
C LEU A 100 -0.38 28.73 11.80
N TRP A 101 0.24 27.52 11.85
CA TRP A 101 -0.31 26.30 11.27
C TRP A 101 -0.14 25.11 12.23
N PRO A 102 -1.26 24.59 12.79
CA PRO A 102 -1.23 23.39 13.63
C PRO A 102 -0.60 22.20 12.89
N GLY A 103 0.26 21.47 13.57
CA GLY A 103 0.88 20.26 13.01
C GLY A 103 2.05 20.52 12.05
N PHE A 104 2.54 21.75 11.89
CA PHE A 104 3.73 22.02 11.07
C PHE A 104 4.93 21.21 11.55
N LEU A 105 5.53 20.42 10.67
CA LEU A 105 6.58 19.43 10.89
C LEU A 105 6.23 18.26 11.83
N SER A 106 5.17 18.36 12.62
CA SER A 106 4.76 17.29 13.54
C SER A 106 3.64 16.41 12.98
N GLY A 107 2.82 16.93 12.07
CA GLY A 107 1.73 16.19 11.46
C GLY A 107 0.57 15.85 12.40
N MET A 108 -0.16 14.77 12.03
CA MET A 108 -1.25 14.23 12.86
C MET A 108 -0.71 13.47 14.06
N ARG A 109 -1.54 13.40 15.12
CA ARG A 109 -1.23 12.72 16.37
C ARG A 109 -2.31 11.69 16.69
N GLY A 110 -1.98 10.74 17.58
CA GLY A 110 -2.90 9.71 18.04
C GLY A 110 -2.85 8.42 17.25
N PHE A 111 -2.05 8.36 16.17
CA PHE A 111 -1.91 7.20 15.28
C PHE A 111 -0.51 6.59 15.27
N GLU A 112 0.33 6.94 16.27
CA GLU A 112 1.72 6.50 16.36
C GLU A 112 1.87 5.00 16.65
N HIS A 113 0.78 4.32 17.02
CA HIS A 113 0.75 2.87 17.26
C HIS A 113 0.70 2.05 15.97
N PHE A 114 0.22 2.62 14.85
CA PHE A 114 0.22 1.93 13.56
C PHE A 114 1.62 1.64 13.03
N TYR A 115 1.74 0.61 12.20
CA TYR A 115 2.98 0.21 11.54
C TYR A 115 2.91 0.56 10.06
N GLU A 116 3.96 1.22 9.57
CA GLU A 116 4.06 1.65 8.17
C GLU A 116 4.33 0.44 7.26
N PRO A 117 3.72 0.36 6.06
CA PRO A 117 3.97 -0.71 5.10
C PRO A 117 5.41 -0.71 4.58
N VAL A 118 5.88 -1.87 4.10
CA VAL A 118 7.26 -2.06 3.64
C VAL A 118 7.33 -2.52 2.17
N GLY A 119 6.44 -3.41 1.74
CA GLY A 119 6.61 -4.24 0.54
C GLY A 119 6.53 -3.52 -0.79
N ASN A 120 5.71 -2.49 -0.94
CA ASN A 120 5.55 -1.71 -2.16
C ASN A 120 5.81 -0.21 -1.89
N PRO A 121 7.08 0.17 -1.59
CA PRO A 121 7.40 1.50 -1.10
C PRO A 121 7.16 2.62 -2.12
N LEU A 122 7.03 2.28 -3.41
CA LEU A 122 6.84 3.27 -4.48
C LEU A 122 5.38 3.75 -4.57
N TYR A 123 4.42 2.85 -4.42
CA TYR A 123 3.00 3.17 -4.63
C TYR A 123 2.13 2.99 -3.40
N PHE A 124 2.52 2.17 -2.43
CA PHE A 124 1.80 2.07 -1.17
C PHE A 124 2.08 3.31 -0.29
N GLU A 125 1.35 4.39 -0.56
CA GLU A 125 1.44 5.57 0.28
C GLU A 125 0.60 5.39 1.54
N SER A 126 1.26 5.57 2.70
CA SER A 126 0.64 5.52 4.02
C SER A 126 -0.38 6.66 4.20
N PRO A 127 -1.49 6.44 4.92
CA PRO A 127 -2.48 7.49 5.16
C PRO A 127 -2.03 8.53 6.19
N PHE A 128 -0.95 8.29 6.93
CA PHE A 128 -0.53 9.18 8.01
C PHE A 128 0.18 10.42 7.49
N VAL A 129 -0.25 11.58 7.99
CA VAL A 129 0.41 12.86 7.74
C VAL A 129 1.46 13.08 8.83
N ASN A 130 2.73 12.88 8.49
CA ASN A 130 3.87 13.04 9.39
C ASN A 130 5.08 13.61 8.63
N THR A 131 6.09 14.08 9.37
CA THR A 131 7.39 14.34 8.79
C THR A 131 8.26 13.11 8.98
N SER A 132 8.81 12.59 7.88
CA SER A 132 9.64 11.39 7.93
C SER A 132 10.69 11.36 6.82
N LEU A 133 11.79 10.67 7.12
CA LEU A 133 12.81 10.25 6.19
C LEU A 133 12.86 8.73 6.20
N ARG A 134 12.71 8.10 5.04
CA ARG A 134 12.78 6.66 4.87
C ARG A 134 13.93 6.34 3.91
N LEU A 135 14.95 5.65 4.39
CA LEU A 135 16.03 5.09 3.57
C LEU A 135 15.65 3.66 3.25
N LEU A 136 15.72 3.26 1.99
CA LEU A 136 15.29 1.94 1.56
C LEU A 136 16.27 1.30 0.59
N TYR A 137 16.34 -0.02 0.69
CA TYR A 137 16.91 -0.93 -0.30
C TYR A 137 15.83 -1.87 -0.80
N LEU A 138 15.78 -2.09 -2.11
CA LEU A 138 14.90 -3.01 -2.78
C LEU A 138 15.72 -3.84 -3.75
N GLY A 139 15.80 -5.16 -3.51
CA GLY A 139 16.36 -6.13 -4.43
C GLY A 139 15.23 -6.90 -5.08
N HIS A 140 15.11 -6.83 -6.41
CA HIS A 140 14.02 -7.44 -7.17
C HIS A 140 14.61 -8.37 -8.23
N ASP A 141 14.30 -9.66 -8.13
CA ASP A 141 14.69 -10.67 -9.11
C ASP A 141 13.62 -10.77 -10.21
N PHE A 142 14.05 -10.82 -11.46
CA PHE A 142 13.18 -11.04 -12.62
C PHE A 142 13.01 -12.54 -12.88
N PRO A 143 11.81 -13.01 -13.29
CA PRO A 143 11.62 -14.39 -13.70
C PRO A 143 12.50 -14.77 -14.90
N ASN A 144 13.05 -16.00 -14.91
CA ASN A 144 13.90 -16.48 -15.99
C ASN A 144 13.17 -16.69 -17.32
N ASP A 145 11.88 -16.96 -17.24
CA ASP A 145 10.94 -17.16 -18.36
C ASP A 145 10.27 -15.86 -18.79
N SER A 146 10.45 -14.76 -18.07
CA SER A 146 10.03 -13.43 -18.53
C SER A 146 10.80 -12.98 -19.76
N GLN A 147 10.27 -12.01 -20.48
CA GLN A 147 10.92 -11.43 -21.67
C GLN A 147 12.26 -10.74 -21.35
N LEU A 148 12.52 -10.42 -20.07
CA LEU A 148 13.83 -9.94 -19.61
C LEU A 148 14.87 -11.07 -19.47
N GLY A 149 14.45 -12.33 -19.53
CA GLY A 149 15.30 -13.51 -19.49
C GLY A 149 15.98 -13.76 -18.14
N GLY A 150 15.37 -13.30 -17.06
CA GLY A 150 15.95 -13.33 -15.70
C GLY A 150 16.87 -12.15 -15.40
N GLY A 151 17.48 -12.18 -14.23
CA GLY A 151 18.32 -11.12 -13.72
C GLY A 151 17.71 -10.41 -12.53
N ASN A 152 18.18 -9.20 -12.23
CA ASN A 152 17.67 -8.43 -11.08
C ASN A 152 17.83 -6.93 -11.28
N VAL A 153 17.14 -6.18 -10.43
CA VAL A 153 17.42 -4.76 -10.18
C VAL A 153 17.60 -4.51 -8.69
N ASN A 154 18.61 -3.74 -8.33
CA ASN A 154 18.84 -3.27 -6.97
C ASN A 154 18.58 -1.76 -6.93
N VAL A 155 17.68 -1.33 -6.04
CA VAL A 155 17.28 0.08 -5.88
C VAL A 155 17.71 0.56 -4.50
N TYR A 156 18.38 1.71 -4.46
CA TYR A 156 18.77 2.43 -3.25
C TYR A 156 18.09 3.79 -3.28
N ALA A 157 17.16 4.05 -2.35
CA ALA A 157 16.37 5.27 -2.40
C ALA A 157 16.18 5.92 -1.02
N ALA A 158 15.79 7.20 -1.04
CA ALA A 158 15.42 7.97 0.13
C ALA A 158 14.06 8.65 -0.12
N GLN A 159 13.07 8.36 0.71
CA GLN A 159 11.76 8.99 0.63
C GLN A 159 11.61 10.04 1.73
N ILE A 160 11.03 11.18 1.38
CA ILE A 160 10.84 12.30 2.29
C ILE A 160 9.35 12.64 2.35
N ARG A 161 8.85 12.84 3.55
CA ARG A 161 7.53 13.40 3.82
C ARG A 161 7.68 14.58 4.76
N VAL A 162 6.95 15.65 4.49
CA VAL A 162 6.99 16.86 5.31
C VAL A 162 5.56 17.28 5.63
N ALA A 163 5.18 17.17 6.90
CA ALA A 163 3.89 17.67 7.35
C ALA A 163 3.87 19.20 7.30
N LEU A 164 2.96 19.75 6.51
CA LEU A 164 2.71 21.20 6.41
C LEU A 164 1.67 21.65 7.44
N THR A 165 0.74 20.73 7.76
CA THR A 165 -0.24 20.88 8.84
C THR A 165 -0.48 19.51 9.48
N ASP A 166 -1.38 19.42 10.43
CA ASP A 166 -1.89 18.16 10.98
C ASP A 166 -2.61 17.27 9.96
N ARG A 167 -3.00 17.84 8.81
CA ARG A 167 -3.75 17.12 7.74
C ARG A 167 -3.10 17.15 6.37
N LEU A 168 -2.18 18.05 6.11
CA LEU A 168 -1.55 18.23 4.79
C LEU A 168 -0.06 17.91 4.86
N ALA A 169 0.43 17.04 3.98
CA ALA A 169 1.85 16.78 3.79
C ALA A 169 2.28 16.92 2.33
N PHE A 170 3.50 17.41 2.15
CA PHE A 170 4.29 17.24 0.93
C PHE A 170 4.96 15.87 0.97
N ILE A 171 5.08 15.21 -0.18
CA ILE A 171 5.73 13.91 -0.32
C ILE A 171 6.70 13.91 -1.51
N ALA A 172 7.84 13.23 -1.33
CA ALA A 172 8.79 12.88 -2.37
C ALA A 172 9.15 11.40 -2.16
N THR A 173 8.65 10.52 -3.03
CA THR A 173 8.52 9.10 -2.71
C THR A 173 9.07 8.15 -3.77
N LYS A 174 9.39 8.63 -4.96
CA LYS A 174 10.13 7.88 -5.97
C LYS A 174 11.37 8.68 -6.33
N ASP A 175 12.52 8.16 -6.02
CA ASP A 175 13.84 8.69 -6.27
C ASP A 175 14.85 7.57 -6.05
N GLY A 176 16.12 7.85 -6.21
CA GLY A 176 17.20 6.93 -5.88
C GLY A 176 18.01 6.49 -7.07
N TRP A 177 18.87 5.51 -6.81
CA TRP A 177 19.81 4.93 -7.74
C TRP A 177 19.49 3.45 -7.95
N SER A 178 19.48 3.00 -9.19
CA SER A 178 19.26 1.60 -9.57
C SER A 178 20.47 1.01 -10.28
N ASP A 179 20.73 -0.27 -9.98
CA ASP A 179 21.66 -1.15 -10.68
C ASP A 179 20.84 -2.27 -11.32
N LEU A 180 20.72 -2.24 -12.66
CA LEU A 180 19.89 -3.13 -13.47
C LEU A 180 20.77 -4.17 -14.18
N ASN A 181 20.50 -5.44 -13.95
CA ASN A 181 21.18 -6.57 -14.55
C ASN A 181 20.14 -7.58 -15.09
N ALA A 182 19.54 -7.29 -16.23
CA ALA A 182 18.63 -8.20 -16.92
C ALA A 182 19.35 -8.95 -18.04
N SER A 183 19.07 -10.25 -18.23
CA SER A 183 19.79 -11.06 -19.23
C SER A 183 19.53 -10.63 -20.67
N ALA A 184 18.36 -10.03 -20.95
CA ALA A 184 17.98 -9.53 -22.27
C ALA A 184 18.50 -8.11 -22.57
N LEU A 185 19.08 -7.40 -21.56
CA LEU A 185 19.52 -6.00 -21.67
C LEU A 185 21.00 -5.90 -21.29
N PRO A 186 21.73 -4.90 -21.81
CA PRO A 186 23.01 -4.52 -21.24
C PRO A 186 22.85 -4.14 -19.76
N GLY A 187 23.74 -4.58 -18.89
CA GLY A 187 23.78 -4.11 -17.50
C GLY A 187 23.99 -2.59 -17.45
N ALA A 188 23.23 -1.91 -16.62
CA ALA A 188 23.26 -0.46 -16.50
C ALA A 188 23.00 -0.03 -15.05
N GLU A 189 23.50 1.15 -14.70
CA GLU A 189 23.21 1.82 -13.43
C GLU A 189 22.86 3.28 -13.69
N GLY A 190 22.00 3.86 -12.88
CA GLY A 190 21.56 5.23 -13.09
C GLY A 190 20.56 5.73 -12.08
N TRP A 191 20.12 6.98 -12.23
CA TRP A 191 19.11 7.62 -11.41
C TRP A 191 17.69 7.24 -11.85
N ASN A 192 16.84 6.92 -10.89
CA ASN A 192 15.40 6.73 -11.13
C ASN A 192 14.72 8.06 -11.42
N ASP A 193 13.52 7.96 -12.00
CA ASP A 193 12.60 9.10 -12.06
C ASP A 193 12.29 9.63 -10.67
N PHE A 194 12.10 10.95 -10.58
CA PHE A 194 11.78 11.61 -9.34
C PHE A 194 10.29 11.90 -9.25
N ALA A 195 9.65 11.55 -8.14
CA ALA A 195 8.23 11.80 -7.92
C ALA A 195 7.99 12.67 -6.69
N ILE A 196 7.20 13.73 -6.90
CA ILE A 196 6.74 14.64 -5.84
C ILE A 196 5.22 14.64 -5.78
N GLY A 197 4.69 15.06 -4.64
CA GLY A 197 3.24 15.15 -4.49
C GLY A 197 2.79 15.77 -3.20
N ALA A 198 1.50 15.64 -2.95
CA ALA A 198 0.88 16.06 -1.71
C ALA A 198 -0.23 15.10 -1.32
N LYS A 199 -0.48 15.00 -0.01
CA LYS A 199 -1.58 14.22 0.55
C LYS A 199 -2.31 15.01 1.62
N TYR A 200 -3.62 14.75 1.73
CA TYR A 200 -4.50 15.40 2.69
C TYR A 200 -5.35 14.35 3.44
N ALA A 201 -5.28 14.37 4.77
CA ALA A 201 -6.11 13.52 5.61
C ALA A 201 -7.56 14.04 5.63
N ILE A 202 -8.42 13.34 4.91
CA ILE A 202 -9.85 13.65 4.77
C ILE A 202 -10.57 13.34 6.09
N ILE A 203 -10.28 12.18 6.66
CA ILE A 203 -10.78 11.72 7.95
C ILE A 203 -9.59 11.34 8.83
N ALA A 204 -9.57 11.81 10.06
CA ALA A 204 -8.65 11.41 11.10
C ALA A 204 -9.46 11.34 12.40
N ASP A 205 -9.89 10.14 12.77
CA ASP A 205 -10.75 9.88 13.92
C ASP A 205 -10.03 8.94 14.90
N GLU A 206 -9.41 9.54 15.92
CA GLU A 206 -8.72 8.81 16.98
C GLU A 206 -9.65 7.91 17.79
N ALA A 207 -10.94 8.30 17.94
CA ALA A 207 -11.89 7.54 18.76
C ALA A 207 -12.27 6.20 18.11
N SER A 208 -12.37 6.18 16.79
CA SER A 208 -12.61 4.97 16.02
C SER A 208 -11.33 4.34 15.46
N ASP A 209 -10.17 4.95 15.72
CA ASP A 209 -8.87 4.50 15.23
C ASP A 209 -8.84 4.35 13.71
N PHE A 210 -9.32 5.38 13.00
CA PHE A 210 -9.49 5.37 11.56
C PHE A 210 -8.93 6.63 10.89
N VAL A 211 -8.18 6.41 9.81
CA VAL A 211 -7.65 7.48 8.95
C VAL A 211 -8.03 7.19 7.50
N LEU A 212 -8.45 8.22 6.78
CA LEU A 212 -8.63 8.21 5.32
C LEU A 212 -7.91 9.42 4.73
N THR A 213 -7.01 9.17 3.80
CA THR A 213 -6.17 10.19 3.17
C THR A 213 -6.24 10.07 1.66
N GLY A 214 -6.40 11.19 0.98
CA GLY A 214 -6.30 11.27 -0.48
C GLY A 214 -5.10 12.14 -0.88
N GLY A 215 -4.53 11.85 -2.04
CA GLY A 215 -3.40 12.60 -2.54
C GLY A 215 -3.13 12.35 -4.02
N MET A 216 -2.06 12.98 -4.50
CA MET A 216 -1.58 12.80 -5.86
C MET A 216 -0.06 12.93 -5.88
N ARG A 217 0.57 12.10 -6.69
CA ARG A 217 1.98 12.20 -7.07
C ARG A 217 2.11 12.58 -8.53
N TRP A 218 3.17 13.26 -8.83
CA TRP A 218 3.63 13.54 -10.18
C TRP A 218 5.06 13.02 -10.31
N GLU A 219 5.23 12.02 -11.14
CA GLU A 219 6.52 11.46 -11.52
C GLU A 219 7.04 12.20 -12.75
N LEU A 220 8.26 12.67 -12.65
CA LEU A 220 8.97 13.39 -13.70
C LEU A 220 9.80 12.40 -14.51
N SER A 221 9.78 12.51 -15.83
CA SER A 221 10.60 11.69 -16.73
C SER A 221 12.04 12.24 -16.82
N ASN A 222 12.78 12.14 -15.72
CA ASN A 222 14.13 12.69 -15.60
C ASN A 222 15.18 11.66 -15.16
N GLY A 223 14.81 10.40 -15.06
CA GLY A 223 15.70 9.28 -14.79
C GLY A 223 16.46 8.81 -16.04
N ASP A 224 17.35 7.84 -15.84
CA ASP A 224 18.21 7.33 -16.89
C ASP A 224 17.49 6.23 -17.71
N GLN A 225 17.44 6.40 -19.02
CA GLN A 225 16.78 5.45 -19.93
C GLN A 225 17.46 4.07 -19.96
N ASP A 226 18.76 4.01 -19.69
CA ASP A 226 19.51 2.76 -19.66
C ASP A 226 19.02 1.80 -18.55
N ILE A 227 18.37 2.34 -17.52
CA ILE A 227 17.72 1.55 -16.45
C ILE A 227 16.21 1.55 -16.55
N LEU A 228 15.64 1.76 -17.74
CA LEU A 228 14.20 1.74 -18.02
C LEU A 228 13.41 2.85 -17.30
N GLN A 229 14.02 4.01 -17.08
CA GLN A 229 13.38 5.19 -16.52
C GLN A 229 13.36 6.32 -17.55
N GLY A 230 12.69 7.45 -17.28
CA GLY A 230 12.77 8.65 -18.11
C GLY A 230 11.83 8.69 -19.31
N ASP A 231 10.98 7.70 -19.55
CA ASP A 231 10.21 7.61 -20.79
C ASP A 231 8.95 8.49 -20.81
N SER A 232 8.16 8.47 -19.75
CA SER A 232 6.91 9.24 -19.66
C SER A 232 6.71 9.77 -18.25
N GLN A 233 6.21 10.99 -18.14
CA GLN A 233 5.72 11.51 -16.87
C GLN A 233 4.42 10.78 -16.48
N GLU A 234 4.20 10.58 -15.18
CA GLU A 234 3.02 9.90 -14.67
C GLU A 234 2.33 10.72 -13.57
N LEU A 235 1.01 10.84 -13.66
CA LEU A 235 0.17 11.35 -12.58
C LEU A 235 -0.44 10.17 -11.82
N SER A 236 -0.25 10.14 -10.50
CA SER A 236 -0.71 9.04 -9.67
C SER A 236 -1.61 9.55 -8.53
N PRO A 237 -2.93 9.80 -8.81
CA PRO A 237 -3.90 10.03 -7.74
C PRO A 237 -4.07 8.76 -6.90
N PHE A 238 -4.19 8.92 -5.57
CA PHE A 238 -4.35 7.80 -4.65
C PHE A 238 -5.31 8.10 -3.51
N LEU A 239 -5.82 7.02 -2.92
CA LEU A 239 -6.61 7.01 -1.70
C LEU A 239 -6.06 5.93 -0.78
N SER A 240 -5.74 6.29 0.48
CA SER A 240 -5.18 5.40 1.48
C SER A 240 -6.01 5.43 2.75
N PHE A 241 -6.12 4.31 3.43
CA PHE A 241 -6.79 4.23 4.73
C PHE A 241 -5.99 3.40 5.73
N ALA A 242 -6.26 3.64 7.01
CA ALA A 242 -5.83 2.79 8.11
C ALA A 242 -6.96 2.59 9.09
N LYS A 243 -7.06 1.39 9.66
CA LYS A 243 -8.01 1.01 10.70
C LYS A 243 -7.32 0.14 11.74
N GLY A 244 -7.38 0.57 13.00
CA GLY A 244 -6.85 -0.17 14.14
C GLY A 244 -7.94 -0.93 14.90
N TYR A 245 -7.54 -2.08 15.45
CA TYR A 245 -8.30 -2.93 16.35
C TYR A 245 -7.38 -3.41 17.48
N ASP A 246 -7.11 -2.56 18.46
CA ASP A 246 -6.13 -2.78 19.54
C ASP A 246 -4.70 -2.97 18.97
N ARG A 247 -4.22 -4.19 18.89
CA ARG A 247 -2.87 -4.55 18.37
C ARG A 247 -2.87 -4.99 16.92
N PHE A 248 -4.03 -5.13 16.31
CA PHE A 248 -4.19 -5.54 14.92
C PHE A 248 -4.52 -4.33 14.07
N HIS A 249 -3.78 -4.14 12.98
CA HIS A 249 -4.02 -3.01 12.09
C HIS A 249 -4.21 -3.50 10.66
N ILE A 250 -5.04 -2.74 9.94
CA ILE A 250 -5.27 -2.91 8.51
C ILE A 250 -4.98 -1.57 7.84
N LEU A 251 -4.10 -1.56 6.86
CA LEU A 251 -3.88 -0.42 5.98
C LEU A 251 -4.18 -0.83 4.55
N GLY A 252 -4.63 0.12 3.75
CA GLY A 252 -4.86 -0.11 2.33
C GLY A 252 -4.64 1.14 1.52
N ASN A 253 -4.35 0.93 0.24
CA ASN A 253 -4.11 1.99 -0.73
C ASN A 253 -4.68 1.58 -2.09
N VAL A 254 -5.19 2.55 -2.83
CA VAL A 254 -5.54 2.42 -4.25
C VAL A 254 -4.93 3.60 -5.00
N THR A 255 -4.21 3.33 -6.07
CA THR A 255 -3.51 4.33 -6.88
C THR A 255 -3.83 4.11 -8.36
N GLY A 256 -4.27 5.16 -9.04
CA GLY A 256 -4.31 5.18 -10.51
C GLY A 256 -2.97 5.70 -11.03
N ARG A 257 -2.33 4.99 -11.94
CA ARG A 257 -1.11 5.42 -12.63
C ARG A 257 -1.48 5.84 -14.04
N ILE A 258 -1.31 7.11 -14.34
CA ILE A 258 -1.81 7.75 -15.57
C ILE A 258 -0.63 8.45 -16.25
N PRO A 259 -0.02 7.83 -17.27
CA PRO A 259 1.05 8.48 -18.02
C PRO A 259 0.51 9.68 -18.79
N THR A 260 1.30 10.74 -18.89
CA THR A 260 0.94 11.94 -19.66
C THR A 260 1.06 11.71 -21.17
N ASP A 261 1.88 10.75 -21.58
CA ASP A 261 2.02 10.25 -22.94
C ASP A 261 1.49 8.80 -23.00
N GLN A 262 0.29 8.63 -23.56
CA GLN A 262 -0.41 7.34 -23.62
C GLN A 262 0.22 6.37 -24.63
N ASP A 263 1.05 6.84 -25.53
CA ASP A 263 1.79 5.99 -26.48
C ASP A 263 3.05 5.40 -25.80
N ARG A 264 3.53 6.05 -24.72
CA ARG A 264 4.76 5.68 -24.01
C ARG A 264 4.55 5.03 -22.64
N GLY A 265 3.34 5.04 -22.13
CA GLY A 265 3.02 4.44 -20.84
C GLY A 265 1.63 3.82 -20.81
N ASN A 266 1.50 2.73 -20.05
CA ASN A 266 0.22 2.06 -19.81
C ASN A 266 -0.53 2.73 -18.66
N ASN A 267 -1.86 2.85 -18.76
CA ASN A 267 -2.67 3.17 -17.59
C ASN A 267 -2.76 1.95 -16.68
N ILE A 268 -2.49 2.13 -15.39
CA ILE A 268 -2.44 1.04 -14.43
C ILE A 268 -3.27 1.41 -13.20
N LEU A 269 -4.03 0.45 -12.68
CA LEU A 269 -4.65 0.53 -11.37
C LEU A 269 -3.83 -0.33 -10.41
N SER A 270 -3.27 0.28 -9.37
CA SER A 270 -2.57 -0.40 -8.29
C SER A 270 -3.41 -0.39 -7.02
N TRP A 271 -3.33 -1.48 -6.25
CA TRP A 271 -3.92 -1.55 -4.92
C TRP A 271 -3.02 -2.33 -3.97
N ASP A 272 -3.07 -1.96 -2.70
CA ASP A 272 -2.26 -2.55 -1.65
C ASP A 272 -3.10 -2.80 -0.41
N LEU A 273 -2.83 -3.89 0.29
CA LEU A 273 -3.37 -4.22 1.60
C LEU A 273 -2.23 -4.66 2.53
N HIS A 274 -2.23 -4.16 3.74
CA HIS A 274 -1.28 -4.47 4.79
C HIS A 274 -2.04 -4.90 6.05
N PHE A 275 -1.57 -5.96 6.67
CA PHE A 275 -2.07 -6.48 7.92
C PHE A 275 -0.88 -6.68 8.85
N ASP A 276 -0.95 -6.11 10.03
CA ASP A 276 0.07 -6.31 11.06
C ASP A 276 -0.55 -6.64 12.42
N TYR A 277 0.24 -7.22 13.29
CA TYR A 277 -0.14 -7.52 14.67
C TYR A 277 1.04 -7.35 15.60
N GLU A 278 0.97 -6.44 16.57
CA GLU A 278 2.01 -6.27 17.58
C GLU A 278 2.04 -7.48 18.53
N ILE A 279 3.10 -8.29 18.42
CA ILE A 279 3.29 -9.45 19.28
C ILE A 279 4.13 -9.10 20.51
N ALA A 280 3.81 -9.74 21.66
CA ALA A 280 4.59 -9.71 22.88
C ALA A 280 5.09 -8.28 23.32
N PRO A 281 4.22 -7.26 23.43
CA PRO A 281 4.64 -5.90 23.70
C PRO A 281 5.39 -5.72 25.02
N GLU A 282 5.22 -6.64 25.97
CA GLU A 282 5.93 -6.62 27.25
C GLU A 282 7.40 -7.07 27.14
N THR A 283 7.71 -7.98 26.19
CA THR A 283 9.04 -8.57 26.03
C THR A 283 9.75 -8.12 24.77
N LEU A 284 9.00 -7.75 23.73
CA LEU A 284 9.49 -7.28 22.44
C LEU A 284 8.63 -6.08 21.95
N PRO A 285 8.69 -4.95 22.66
CA PRO A 285 7.84 -3.81 22.33
C PRO A 285 8.12 -3.27 20.94
N GLY A 286 7.04 -2.87 20.24
CA GLY A 286 7.11 -2.27 18.93
C GLY A 286 7.44 -3.24 17.77
N PHE A 287 7.42 -4.55 18.00
CA PHE A 287 7.64 -5.55 16.96
C PHE A 287 6.32 -6.10 16.42
N ALA A 288 6.10 -5.92 15.13
CA ALA A 288 4.91 -6.41 14.43
C ALA A 288 5.29 -7.21 13.18
N PRO A 289 5.07 -8.52 13.17
CA PRO A 289 5.00 -9.29 11.93
C PRO A 289 3.86 -8.77 11.06
N MET A 290 4.05 -8.85 9.73
CA MET A 290 3.09 -8.34 8.78
C MET A 290 2.95 -9.22 7.55
N VAL A 291 1.78 -9.11 6.93
CA VAL A 291 1.46 -9.68 5.62
C VAL A 291 0.94 -8.56 4.74
N GLU A 292 1.46 -8.48 3.52
CA GLU A 292 1.08 -7.48 2.54
C GLU A 292 0.63 -8.15 1.24
N PHE A 293 -0.34 -7.54 0.57
CA PHE A 293 -0.76 -7.92 -0.77
C PHE A 293 -0.68 -6.70 -1.66
N HIS A 294 -0.15 -6.90 -2.85
CA HIS A 294 0.05 -5.85 -3.86
C HIS A 294 -0.53 -6.34 -5.17
N GLY A 295 -1.37 -5.54 -5.79
CA GLY A 295 -1.98 -5.86 -7.07
C GLY A 295 -1.83 -4.73 -8.08
N LEU A 296 -1.51 -5.07 -9.32
CA LEU A 296 -1.53 -4.18 -10.47
C LEU A 296 -2.46 -4.73 -11.54
N HIS A 297 -3.22 -3.84 -12.16
CA HIS A 297 -4.09 -4.14 -13.30
C HIS A 297 -3.76 -3.16 -14.42
N TYR A 298 -3.32 -3.68 -15.57
CA TYR A 298 -3.05 -2.89 -16.77
C TYR A 298 -4.36 -2.58 -17.48
N LEU A 299 -4.71 -1.28 -17.55
CA LEU A 299 -6.00 -0.82 -18.07
C LEU A 299 -5.95 -0.45 -19.56
N SER A 300 -4.76 -0.22 -20.09
CA SER A 300 -4.56 0.12 -21.50
C SER A 300 -3.27 -0.50 -22.04
N ASP A 301 -3.24 -0.71 -23.36
CA ASP A 301 -2.00 -0.89 -24.09
C ASP A 301 -1.32 0.44 -24.36
N ALA A 302 -0.05 0.40 -24.76
CA ALA A 302 0.74 1.50 -25.28
C ALA A 302 1.53 1.05 -26.51
N GLU A 303 2.24 1.96 -27.18
CA GLU A 303 2.93 1.65 -28.45
C GLU A 303 4.45 1.75 -28.33
N HIS A 304 4.99 1.97 -27.11
CA HIS A 304 6.40 2.24 -26.91
C HIS A 304 7.27 0.99 -27.09
N LEU A 305 6.94 -0.09 -26.40
CA LEU A 305 7.66 -1.34 -26.51
C LEU A 305 6.78 -2.45 -27.11
N PRO A 306 7.26 -3.18 -28.13
CA PRO A 306 6.53 -4.31 -28.71
C PRO A 306 6.67 -5.56 -27.83
N LEU A 307 6.40 -5.43 -26.55
CA LEU A 307 6.47 -6.47 -25.52
C LEU A 307 5.09 -6.68 -24.91
N SER A 308 4.80 -7.91 -24.48
CA SER A 308 3.58 -8.27 -23.76
C SER A 308 3.89 -8.41 -22.26
N VAL A 309 4.78 -7.60 -21.72
CA VAL A 309 5.22 -7.64 -20.33
C VAL A 309 5.13 -6.26 -19.69
N GLY A 310 4.57 -6.19 -18.49
CA GLY A 310 4.52 -4.96 -17.71
C GLY A 310 5.81 -4.71 -16.94
N GLY A 311 5.91 -3.53 -16.35
CA GLY A 311 7.08 -3.09 -15.56
C GLY A 311 6.87 -3.19 -14.06
N TYR A 312 5.79 -3.81 -13.63
CA TYR A 312 5.35 -3.85 -12.22
C TYR A 312 5.29 -2.42 -11.63
N ASP A 313 5.83 -2.21 -10.43
CA ASP A 313 5.92 -0.89 -9.80
C ASP A 313 7.22 -0.15 -10.13
N TYR A 314 8.24 -0.87 -10.61
CA TYR A 314 9.57 -0.32 -10.86
C TYR A 314 9.58 0.67 -12.03
N THR A 315 8.90 0.32 -13.14
CA THR A 315 8.84 1.13 -14.35
C THR A 315 7.49 0.99 -15.04
N ASN A 316 7.14 1.94 -15.90
CA ASN A 316 6.00 1.82 -16.81
C ASN A 316 6.56 1.65 -18.22
N LEU A 317 6.64 0.40 -18.69
CA LEU A 317 7.31 0.05 -19.93
C LEU A 317 6.59 0.56 -21.20
N GLY A 318 5.34 1.00 -21.10
CA GLY A 318 4.56 1.38 -22.26
C GLY A 318 4.37 0.23 -23.25
N SER A 319 4.11 -0.95 -22.72
CA SER A 319 4.08 -2.18 -23.48
C SER A 319 2.80 -2.36 -24.26
N PHE A 320 2.95 -3.04 -25.41
CA PHE A 320 1.86 -3.51 -26.26
C PHE A 320 1.27 -4.82 -25.70
N ASP A 321 -0.04 -5.03 -25.85
CA ASP A 321 -0.74 -6.28 -25.49
C ASP A 321 -0.60 -6.69 -24.00
N VAL A 322 -0.69 -5.71 -23.10
CA VAL A 322 -0.76 -5.95 -21.66
C VAL A 322 -2.12 -5.61 -21.06
N SER A 323 -2.97 -4.91 -21.80
CA SER A 323 -4.29 -4.49 -21.34
C SER A 323 -5.13 -5.67 -20.86
N GLY A 324 -5.72 -5.56 -19.66
CA GLY A 324 -6.50 -6.63 -19.02
C GLY A 324 -5.67 -7.63 -18.23
N SER A 325 -4.33 -7.60 -18.30
CA SER A 325 -3.48 -8.42 -17.45
C SER A 325 -3.40 -7.88 -16.04
N SER A 326 -3.06 -8.76 -15.09
CA SER A 326 -2.98 -8.44 -13.67
C SER A 326 -1.86 -9.20 -13.02
N VAL A 327 -1.15 -8.52 -12.12
CA VAL A 327 -0.12 -9.11 -11.28
C VAL A 327 -0.51 -8.92 -9.81
N ILE A 328 -0.48 -10.00 -9.05
CA ILE A 328 -0.71 -9.98 -7.61
C ILE A 328 0.49 -10.60 -6.93
N ALA A 329 1.05 -9.90 -5.97
CA ALA A 329 2.14 -10.37 -5.13
C ALA A 329 1.74 -10.39 -3.66
N MET A 330 2.38 -11.26 -2.88
CA MET A 330 2.24 -11.33 -1.43
C MET A 330 3.60 -11.09 -0.79
N GLY A 331 3.65 -10.24 0.22
CA GLY A 331 4.82 -9.96 1.05
C GLY A 331 4.66 -10.52 2.46
N LEU A 332 5.72 -11.12 2.98
CA LEU A 332 5.83 -11.57 4.37
C LEU A 332 6.98 -10.84 5.03
N GLY A 333 6.74 -10.22 6.17
CA GLY A 333 7.77 -9.42 6.79
C GLY A 333 7.48 -8.99 8.22
N PHE A 334 8.19 -7.97 8.64
CA PHE A 334 7.94 -7.31 9.93
C PHE A 334 8.35 -5.84 9.88
N ARG A 335 7.79 -5.07 10.80
CA ARG A 335 8.32 -3.77 11.18
C ARG A 335 8.61 -3.75 12.67
N TRP A 336 9.71 -3.13 13.03
CA TRP A 336 10.12 -2.97 14.42
C TRP A 336 10.40 -1.50 14.73
N LYS A 337 9.62 -0.92 15.63
CA LYS A 337 9.85 0.42 16.19
C LYS A 337 10.91 0.32 17.26
N LEU A 338 12.11 0.75 16.92
CA LEU A 338 13.28 0.75 17.83
C LEU A 338 13.17 1.85 18.89
N THR A 339 12.56 2.96 18.49
CA THR A 339 12.23 4.11 19.34
C THR A 339 10.91 4.72 18.85
N PRO A 340 10.31 5.70 19.55
CA PRO A 340 9.16 6.44 19.05
C PRO A 340 9.39 7.12 17.67
N HIS A 341 10.65 7.37 17.33
CA HIS A 341 11.05 8.12 16.15
C HIS A 341 11.83 7.31 15.11
N ALA A 342 12.16 6.05 15.40
CA ALA A 342 12.96 5.23 14.49
C ALA A 342 12.40 3.83 14.39
N SER A 343 12.25 3.34 13.15
CA SER A 343 11.83 1.97 12.87
C SER A 343 12.63 1.35 11.74
N VAL A 344 12.70 0.03 11.75
CA VAL A 344 13.26 -0.80 10.68
C VAL A 344 12.20 -1.75 10.19
N GLY A 345 12.13 -1.95 8.89
CA GLY A 345 11.21 -2.88 8.26
C GLY A 345 11.91 -3.77 7.26
N THR A 346 11.40 -4.98 7.08
CA THR A 346 11.80 -5.85 5.98
C THR A 346 10.61 -6.67 5.52
N THR A 347 10.56 -6.96 4.23
CA THR A 347 9.59 -7.86 3.63
C THR A 347 10.24 -8.65 2.51
N TRP A 348 9.80 -9.89 2.36
CA TRP A 348 10.07 -10.73 1.21
C TRP A 348 8.76 -10.94 0.47
N ALA A 349 8.69 -10.48 -0.77
CA ALA A 349 7.52 -10.57 -1.62
C ALA A 349 7.75 -11.51 -2.80
N PHE A 350 6.69 -12.19 -3.21
CA PHE A 350 6.68 -13.14 -4.33
C PHE A 350 5.35 -13.08 -5.06
N PRO A 351 5.30 -13.38 -6.38
CA PRO A 351 4.07 -13.35 -7.15
C PRO A 351 3.12 -14.49 -6.75
N LEU A 352 1.82 -14.18 -6.74
CA LEU A 352 0.72 -15.15 -6.59
C LEU A 352 0.07 -15.48 -7.94
N THR A 353 0.25 -14.61 -8.92
CA THR A 353 -0.17 -14.81 -10.32
C THR A 353 1.01 -15.31 -11.14
N ASP A 354 0.72 -15.81 -12.32
CA ASP A 354 1.74 -16.22 -13.28
C ASP A 354 2.61 -15.02 -13.66
N PRO A 355 3.94 -15.10 -13.49
CA PRO A 355 4.85 -13.99 -13.77
C PRO A 355 5.15 -13.78 -15.26
N ASP A 356 4.64 -14.63 -16.19
CA ASP A 356 4.98 -14.61 -17.62
C ASP A 356 4.68 -13.25 -18.29
N ASN A 357 3.68 -12.52 -17.78
CA ASN A 357 3.25 -11.24 -18.33
C ASN A 357 3.83 -10.02 -17.56
N ASP A 358 4.73 -10.24 -16.61
CA ASP A 358 5.32 -9.17 -15.82
C ASP A 358 6.77 -9.50 -15.41
N ILE A 359 7.43 -8.51 -14.82
CA ILE A 359 8.79 -8.66 -14.31
C ILE A 359 8.84 -9.05 -12.82
N MET A 360 7.69 -9.25 -12.15
CA MET A 360 7.65 -9.57 -10.73
C MET A 360 8.08 -11.03 -10.47
N GLY A 361 9.31 -11.19 -9.98
CA GLY A 361 9.80 -12.42 -9.38
C GLY A 361 9.83 -12.31 -7.84
N ASN A 362 10.95 -12.66 -7.23
CA ASN A 362 11.14 -12.44 -5.80
C ASN A 362 11.64 -11.03 -5.53
N ARG A 363 11.19 -10.46 -4.42
CA ARG A 363 11.63 -9.13 -3.99
C ARG A 363 11.91 -9.11 -2.50
N VAL A 364 13.03 -8.52 -2.13
CA VAL A 364 13.35 -8.18 -0.74
C VAL A 364 13.38 -6.67 -0.62
N THR A 365 12.61 -6.14 0.31
CA THR A 365 12.64 -4.71 0.68
C THR A 365 13.11 -4.59 2.11
N VAL A 366 14.05 -3.69 2.36
CA VAL A 366 14.53 -3.33 3.70
C VAL A 366 14.48 -1.82 3.81
N ASP A 367 13.95 -1.31 4.91
CA ASP A 367 13.95 0.12 5.15
C ASP A 367 14.34 0.49 6.58
N PHE A 368 14.84 1.71 6.71
CA PHE A 368 15.00 2.40 7.98
C PHE A 368 14.29 3.74 7.89
N MET A 369 13.36 3.99 8.82
CA MET A 369 12.55 5.18 8.83
C MET A 369 12.78 5.99 10.12
N LEU A 370 12.97 7.29 9.94
CA LEU A 370 12.92 8.30 11.00
C LEU A 370 11.64 9.11 10.84
N SER A 371 10.92 9.35 11.94
CA SER A 371 9.67 10.14 11.97
C SER A 371 9.64 11.10 13.14
N TRP A 372 8.97 12.25 13.00
CA TRP A 372 8.88 13.33 13.97
C TRP A 372 7.44 13.67 14.34
#